data_0eb5f8bdc5aac38349a0956da2b70a7f
#
_entry.id   0eb5f8bdc5aac38349a0956da2b70a7f
#
_cell.length_a   1.000
_cell.length_b   1.000
_cell.length_c   1.000
_cell.angle_alpha   90.00
_cell.angle_beta   90.00
_cell.angle_gamma   90.00
#
_symmetry.space_group_name_H-M   'P 1'
#
loop_
_entity.id
_entity.type
_entity.pdbx_description
1 polymer ?
#
loop_
_entity_poly.entity_id
_entity_poly.type
_entity_poly.pdbx_seq_one_letter_code
_entity_poly.pdbx_strand_id
1 'polypeptide(L)'
;MGSGRKHWRDSLGTPKAFVLYRTPDVWRCAMYFSGGIVDGRLAQPSANSEPDEAQTAAHAKAEELAGRPLAISWEANDQPGWWTGTITADPVQPA
;
A
#
# COMPACT_ATOMS: atom_id res chain seq x y z
N MET A 1 -23.81 18.62 1.22
CA MET A 1 -23.39 18.44 1.21
C MET A 1 -22.44 17.64 1.08
N GLY A 2 -22.16 17.59 0.43
CA GLY A 2 -21.25 16.70 0.12
C GLY A 2 -20.32 16.50 1.11
N SER A 3 -20.32 17.26 1.87
CA SER A 3 -19.39 17.17 2.81
C SER A 3 -19.54 15.92 3.46
N GLY A 4 -20.55 15.42 3.48
CA GLY A 4 -20.67 14.28 4.25
C GLY A 4 -19.86 13.25 3.72
N ARG A 5 -19.35 13.50 2.61
CA ARG A 5 -18.68 12.54 2.17
C ARG A 5 -17.38 12.57 2.58
N LYS A 6 -17.02 12.77 3.65
CA LYS A 6 -15.83 12.70 4.11
C LYS A 6 -15.28 11.55 3.56
N HIS A 7 -14.26 11.49 3.06
CA HIS A 7 -13.67 10.38 2.50
C HIS A 7 -13.43 9.32 3.51
N TRP A 8 -13.74 8.09 3.18
CA TRP A 8 -13.49 6.98 4.07
C TRP A 8 -12.04 6.93 4.50
N ARG A 9 -11.13 7.36 3.67
CA ARG A 9 -9.73 7.27 4.06
C ARG A 9 -9.43 8.23 5.19
N ASP A 10 -10.23 9.23 5.40
CA ASP A 10 -9.96 10.15 6.49
C ASP A 10 -10.24 9.45 7.81
N SER A 11 -11.12 8.47 7.84
CA SER A 11 -11.37 7.81 9.08
C SER A 11 -10.47 6.61 9.27
N LEU A 12 -9.64 6.28 8.30
CA LEU A 12 -8.71 5.18 8.46
C LEU A 12 -7.49 5.60 9.28
N GLY A 13 -7.19 6.86 9.32
CA GLY A 13 -6.08 7.34 10.13
C GLY A 13 -4.75 7.22 9.42
N THR A 14 -3.70 7.01 10.15
CA THR A 14 -2.36 7.00 9.61
C THR A 14 -2.00 5.67 9.01
N PRO A 15 -1.42 5.65 7.81
CA PRO A 15 -0.98 4.40 7.23
C PRO A 15 0.20 3.84 8.02
N LYS A 16 0.20 2.54 8.25
CA LYS A 16 1.24 1.91 9.03
C LYS A 16 2.08 0.92 8.26
N ALA A 17 1.49 0.08 7.51
CA ALA A 17 2.23 -0.97 6.81
C ALA A 17 1.48 -1.45 5.60
N PHE A 18 2.18 -2.18 4.74
CA PHE A 18 1.61 -2.63 3.52
C PHE A 18 2.04 -4.07 3.35
N VAL A 19 1.17 -4.93 2.89
CA VAL A 19 1.55 -6.29 2.56
C VAL A 19 1.23 -6.48 1.09
N LEU A 20 2.20 -7.00 0.34
CA LEU A 20 2.05 -7.24 -1.08
C LEU A 20 2.29 -8.71 -1.30
N TYR A 21 1.43 -9.41 -1.99
CA TYR A 21 1.65 -10.82 -2.24
C TYR A 21 1.13 -11.24 -3.60
N ARG A 22 1.77 -12.25 -4.14
CA ARG A 22 1.43 -12.75 -5.46
C ARG A 22 0.43 -13.88 -5.34
N THR A 23 -0.56 -13.88 -6.19
CA THR A 23 -1.46 -14.99 -6.32
C THR A 23 -1.32 -15.49 -7.75
N PRO A 24 -1.88 -16.60 -8.10
CA PRO A 24 -1.77 -17.08 -9.48
C PRO A 24 -2.35 -16.12 -10.50
N ASP A 25 -3.33 -15.36 -10.12
CA ASP A 25 -3.96 -14.47 -11.05
C ASP A 25 -3.55 -13.03 -10.99
N VAL A 26 -3.12 -12.54 -9.88
CA VAL A 26 -2.88 -11.12 -9.75
C VAL A 26 -2.06 -10.86 -8.50
N TRP A 27 -1.44 -9.72 -8.43
CA TRP A 27 -0.79 -9.26 -7.22
C TRP A 27 -1.86 -8.63 -6.34
N ARG A 28 -1.84 -8.95 -5.07
CA ARG A 28 -2.79 -8.38 -4.14
C ARG A 28 -2.05 -7.59 -3.07
N CYS A 29 -2.73 -6.67 -2.45
CA CYS A 29 -2.10 -5.88 -1.41
C CYS A 29 -3.11 -5.57 -0.32
N ALA A 30 -2.61 -5.35 0.88
CA ALA A 30 -3.44 -4.92 1.99
C ALA A 30 -2.69 -3.79 2.66
N MET A 31 -3.33 -2.67 2.90
CA MET A 31 -2.71 -1.55 3.52
C MET A 31 -3.34 -1.39 4.88
N TYR A 32 -2.49 -1.37 5.90
CA TYR A 32 -2.94 -1.28 7.26
C TYR A 32 -2.84 0.15 7.77
N PHE A 33 -3.92 0.66 8.32
CA PHE A 33 -3.95 2.00 8.86
C PHE A 33 -4.21 1.89 10.35
N SER A 34 -4.04 2.96 11.08
CA SER A 34 -4.31 2.93 12.50
C SER A 34 -5.78 2.65 12.78
N GLY A 35 -6.65 2.98 11.88
CA GLY A 35 -8.07 2.76 12.06
C GLY A 35 -8.72 1.68 11.21
N GLY A 36 -7.97 0.94 10.46
CA GLY A 36 -8.58 -0.08 9.62
C GLY A 36 -7.65 -0.65 8.58
N ILE A 37 -8.17 -1.46 7.69
CA ILE A 37 -7.39 -2.11 6.65
C ILE A 37 -8.10 -1.93 5.32
N VAL A 38 -7.32 -1.64 4.30
CA VAL A 38 -7.84 -1.56 2.95
C VAL A 38 -7.17 -2.66 2.17
N ASP A 39 -7.94 -3.58 1.59
CA ASP A 39 -7.38 -4.72 0.91
C ASP A 39 -7.85 -4.70 -0.53
N GLY A 40 -7.07 -5.15 -1.45
CA GLY A 40 -7.46 -5.18 -2.84
C GLY A 40 -6.44 -5.83 -3.73
N ARG A 41 -6.63 -5.69 -5.03
CA ARG A 41 -5.69 -6.24 -5.96
C ARG A 41 -5.16 -5.14 -6.82
N LEU A 42 -4.01 -5.37 -7.42
CA LEU A 42 -3.43 -4.39 -8.29
C LEU A 42 -3.88 -4.68 -9.72
N ALA A 43 -4.32 -3.67 -10.41
CA ALA A 43 -4.74 -3.83 -11.79
C ALA A 43 -3.53 -4.16 -12.63
N GLN A 44 -2.40 -3.67 -12.25
CA GLN A 44 -1.16 -3.92 -12.93
C GLN A 44 -0.07 -3.89 -11.92
N PRO A 45 1.00 -4.55 -12.12
CA PRO A 45 1.37 -5.32 -13.30
C PRO A 45 0.76 -6.72 -13.22
N SER A 46 1.05 -7.55 -14.17
CA SER A 46 0.49 -8.90 -14.20
C SER A 46 1.10 -9.73 -13.08
N ALA A 47 0.47 -10.84 -12.78
CA ALA A 47 0.96 -11.70 -11.73
C ALA A 47 2.33 -12.26 -12.01
N ASN A 48 2.73 -12.29 -13.29
CA ASN A 48 4.02 -12.83 -13.62
C ASN A 48 5.12 -11.80 -13.59
N SER A 49 4.84 -10.58 -13.26
CA SER A 49 5.86 -9.55 -13.33
C SER A 49 6.86 -9.70 -12.20
N GLU A 50 7.91 -8.95 -12.26
CA GLU A 50 8.93 -8.98 -11.22
C GLU A 50 8.43 -8.29 -9.97
N PRO A 51 8.89 -8.70 -8.82
CA PRO A 51 8.40 -8.10 -7.58
C PRO A 51 8.60 -6.59 -7.50
N ASP A 52 9.68 -6.07 -8.06
CA ASP A 52 9.92 -4.64 -7.96
C ASP A 52 8.89 -3.86 -8.75
N GLU A 53 8.35 -4.43 -9.81
CA GLU A 53 7.32 -3.74 -10.57
C GLU A 53 6.05 -3.71 -9.74
N ALA A 54 5.75 -4.78 -9.03
CA ALA A 54 4.59 -4.82 -8.18
C ALA A 54 4.75 -3.87 -6.98
N GLN A 55 5.97 -3.77 -6.46
CA GLN A 55 6.23 -2.87 -5.35
C GLN A 55 6.03 -1.42 -5.80
N THR A 56 6.44 -1.09 -7.00
CA THR A 56 6.25 0.27 -7.52
C THR A 56 4.77 0.57 -7.66
N ALA A 57 3.99 -0.38 -8.15
CA ALA A 57 2.56 -0.17 -8.32
C ALA A 57 1.88 -0.08 -6.96
N ALA A 58 2.30 -0.91 -6.01
CA ALA A 58 1.72 -0.88 -4.68
C ALA A 58 2.04 0.43 -3.98
N HIS A 59 3.25 0.94 -4.18
CA HIS A 59 3.66 2.19 -3.58
C HIS A 59 2.77 3.32 -4.12
N ALA A 60 2.53 3.34 -5.42
CA ALA A 60 1.69 4.37 -6.01
C ALA A 60 0.27 4.27 -5.47
N LYS A 61 -0.22 3.04 -5.26
CA LYS A 61 -1.54 2.88 -4.75
C LYS A 61 -1.60 3.34 -3.30
N ALA A 62 -0.58 3.08 -2.53
CA ALA A 62 -0.54 3.50 -1.14
C ALA A 62 -0.57 5.02 -1.05
N GLU A 63 0.17 5.68 -1.93
CA GLU A 63 0.20 7.13 -1.91
C GLU A 63 -1.16 7.70 -2.33
N GLU A 64 -1.81 7.02 -3.24
CA GLU A 64 -3.12 7.46 -3.68
C GLU A 64 -4.10 7.33 -2.52
N LEU A 65 -4.06 6.24 -1.79
CA LEU A 65 -4.97 6.03 -0.68
C LEU A 65 -4.65 6.99 0.48
N ALA A 66 -3.39 7.28 0.70
CA ALA A 66 -3.01 8.17 1.77
C ALA A 66 -3.20 9.64 1.41
N GLY A 67 -3.24 9.93 0.14
CA GLY A 67 -3.39 11.30 -0.31
C GLY A 67 -2.11 12.10 -0.20
N ARG A 68 -0.97 11.44 -0.10
CA ARG A 68 0.31 12.15 0.01
C ARG A 68 1.44 11.19 -0.27
N PRO A 69 2.62 11.69 -0.53
CA PRO A 69 3.78 10.85 -0.77
C PRO A 69 4.14 10.05 0.49
N LEU A 70 4.65 8.87 0.31
CA LEU A 70 5.03 8.01 1.41
C LEU A 70 6.38 7.40 1.15
N ALA A 71 7.09 7.08 2.20
CA ALA A 71 8.34 6.36 2.10
C ALA A 71 8.03 4.95 2.58
N ILE A 72 8.33 3.94 1.79
CA ILE A 72 8.05 2.56 2.11
C ILE A 72 9.31 1.75 2.00
N SER A 73 9.62 0.98 3.02
CA SER A 73 10.75 0.08 3.01
C SER A 73 10.20 -1.31 2.81
N TRP A 74 10.67 -2.02 1.82
CA TRP A 74 10.17 -3.33 1.48
C TRP A 74 11.09 -4.43 1.97
N GLU A 75 10.53 -5.49 2.52
CA GLU A 75 11.30 -6.65 2.95
C GLU A 75 10.57 -7.90 2.53
N ALA A 76 11.31 -8.90 2.10
CA ALA A 76 10.72 -10.15 1.72
C ALA A 76 10.25 -10.87 2.96
N ASN A 77 9.13 -11.54 2.88
CA ASN A 77 8.64 -12.31 3.98
C ASN A 77 9.13 -13.72 3.89
N ASP A 78 8.88 -14.53 4.88
CA ASP A 78 9.28 -15.90 4.87
C ASP A 78 8.55 -16.64 3.76
N GLN A 79 7.38 -16.24 3.38
CA GLN A 79 6.68 -16.89 2.33
C GLN A 79 7.08 -16.35 1.01
N PRO A 80 7.43 -17.18 0.04
CA PRO A 80 7.83 -16.73 -1.28
C PRO A 80 6.71 -15.91 -1.92
N GLY A 81 7.05 -14.83 -2.52
CA GLY A 81 6.06 -13.99 -3.19
C GLY A 81 5.35 -13.02 -2.28
N TRP A 82 5.71 -12.99 -1.01
CA TRP A 82 5.11 -12.06 -0.07
C TRP A 82 6.13 -11.02 0.37
N TRP A 83 5.72 -9.79 0.43
CA TRP A 83 6.59 -8.67 0.79
C TRP A 83 5.88 -7.79 1.80
N THR A 84 6.63 -7.25 2.75
CA THR A 84 6.08 -6.33 3.73
C THR A 84 6.67 -4.96 3.48
N GLY A 85 5.83 -3.97 3.39
CA GLY A 85 6.27 -2.59 3.24
C GLY A 85 6.01 -1.85 4.52
N THR A 86 7.05 -1.31 5.12
CA THR A 86 6.89 -0.53 6.32
C THR A 86 6.80 0.93 5.91
N ILE A 87 5.73 1.59 6.29
CA ILE A 87 5.53 2.97 5.91
C ILE A 87 6.08 3.85 7.00
N THR A 88 7.09 4.61 6.67
CA THR A 88 7.71 5.46 7.66
C THR A 88 6.99 6.79 7.67
N ALA A 89 7.31 7.58 8.60
CA ALA A 89 6.65 8.82 8.73
C ALA A 89 6.99 9.63 7.55
N ASP A 90 6.45 10.76 7.44
CA ASP A 90 6.63 11.57 6.34
C ASP A 90 8.03 11.77 6.02
N PRO A 91 8.42 11.43 4.91
CA PRO A 91 9.76 11.46 4.56
C PRO A 91 10.20 12.81 4.43
N VAL A 92 9.44 13.66 4.28
CA VAL A 92 9.80 14.81 4.02
C VAL A 92 10.03 15.56 5.03
N GLN A 93 10.37 15.32 5.90
CA GLN A 93 10.60 15.94 6.88
C GLN A 93 11.50 16.90 6.67
N PRO A 94 11.31 17.81 6.53
CA PRO A 94 12.09 18.80 6.23
C PRO A 94 12.89 18.99 7.24
N ALA A 95 13.64 19.00 7.27
CA ALA A 95 14.43 19.22 8.22
C ALA A 95 14.52 20.35 8.63
#